data_36985bd6b6ab97daf9b706e39f868b4c
#
_entry.id   36985bd6b6ab97daf9b706e39f868b4c
#
_cell.length_a   1.000
_cell.length_b   1.000
_cell.length_c   1.000
_cell.angle_alpha   90.00
_cell.angle_beta   90.00
_cell.angle_gamma   90.00
#
_symmetry.space_group_name_H-M   'P 1'
#
loop_
_entity.id
_entity.type
_entity.pdbx_description
1 polymer ?
#
loop_
_entity_poly.entity_id
_entity_poly.type
_entity_poly.pdbx_seq_one_letter_code
_entity_poly.pdbx_strand_id
1 'polypeptide(L)'
;MIVAYPGLDEEQPQTDFTSVEQVVTEVEDALLARGLSHVKCLFGCSMGGGMVARMLSTKRITADCYIMDGGMTPYELPKIATYFIGIRDYLMIAAAKVMGVKALREVMNPDKFSEEDANYMLDCLHSMSRKTIWRCFYSANNYKLDLPLEKPEGRVIYWYGSEEKKDRAWDIRYIRKHLPFAELMENEGVGHAEFFTLYPERFTEKMMDYA
;
A
#
# COMPACT_ATOMS: atom_id res chain seq x y z
N MET A 1 1.20 16.17 -0.74
CA MET A 1 1.42 15.68 -2.13
C MET A 1 0.89 14.26 -2.19
N ILE A 2 0.06 13.96 -3.15
CA ILE A 2 -0.42 12.62 -3.48
C ILE A 2 0.35 12.15 -4.71
N VAL A 3 0.74 10.89 -4.76
CA VAL A 3 1.49 10.32 -5.87
C VAL A 3 0.58 9.37 -6.64
N ALA A 4 0.37 9.66 -7.91
CA ALA A 4 -0.23 8.73 -8.87
C ALA A 4 0.88 7.80 -9.40
N TYR A 5 0.61 6.49 -9.41
CA TYR A 5 1.61 5.51 -9.86
C TYR A 5 1.42 5.20 -11.36
N PRO A 6 2.52 4.97 -12.09
CA PRO A 6 2.42 4.52 -13.49
C PRO A 6 1.50 3.30 -13.62
N GLY A 7 0.61 3.35 -14.61
CA GLY A 7 -0.38 2.28 -14.85
C GLY A 7 -1.59 2.27 -13.90
N LEU A 8 -1.63 3.20 -12.94
CA LEU A 8 -2.75 3.44 -12.02
C LEU A 8 -3.20 4.91 -12.08
N ASP A 9 -2.62 5.68 -12.99
CA ASP A 9 -2.91 7.08 -13.24
C ASP A 9 -3.81 7.19 -14.47
N GLU A 10 -5.06 7.63 -14.28
CA GLU A 10 -6.03 7.81 -15.36
C GLU A 10 -5.61 8.90 -16.36
N GLU A 11 -4.81 9.88 -15.92
CA GLU A 11 -4.27 10.92 -16.78
C GLU A 11 -3.13 10.41 -17.68
N GLN A 12 -2.53 9.24 -17.33
CA GLN A 12 -1.44 8.61 -18.08
C GLN A 12 -1.72 7.12 -18.36
N PRO A 13 -2.81 6.80 -19.07
CA PRO A 13 -3.28 5.42 -19.24
C PRO A 13 -2.33 4.54 -20.08
N GLN A 14 -1.37 5.13 -20.80
CA GLN A 14 -0.36 4.42 -21.61
C GLN A 14 0.84 3.95 -20.78
N THR A 15 0.92 4.32 -19.49
CA THR A 15 2.01 3.88 -18.61
C THR A 15 1.72 2.51 -18.03
N ASP A 16 2.74 1.80 -17.61
CA ASP A 16 2.62 0.54 -16.89
C ASP A 16 3.33 0.64 -15.54
N PHE A 17 2.75 0.06 -14.51
CA PHE A 17 3.46 -0.17 -13.26
C PHE A 17 4.69 -1.05 -13.49
N THR A 18 5.78 -0.73 -12.81
CA THR A 18 7.07 -1.44 -12.96
C THR A 18 7.34 -2.37 -11.78
N SER A 19 7.73 -1.80 -10.64
CA SER A 19 7.94 -2.48 -9.36
C SER A 19 7.88 -1.46 -8.22
N VAL A 20 7.72 -1.95 -7.00
CA VAL A 20 7.79 -1.10 -5.79
C VAL A 20 9.11 -0.34 -5.73
N GLU A 21 10.23 -1.00 -6.02
CA GLU A 21 11.55 -0.38 -6.00
C GLU A 21 11.68 0.78 -7.01
N GLN A 22 11.22 0.54 -8.25
CA GLN A 22 11.31 1.57 -9.30
C GLN A 22 10.42 2.77 -8.99
N VAL A 23 9.17 2.53 -8.57
CA VAL A 23 8.25 3.60 -8.21
C VAL A 23 8.78 4.40 -7.02
N VAL A 24 9.33 3.73 -5.99
CA VAL A 24 9.96 4.43 -4.87
C VAL A 24 11.12 5.30 -5.34
N THR A 25 11.99 4.78 -6.22
CA THR A 25 13.10 5.58 -6.77
C THR A 25 12.58 6.83 -7.50
N GLU A 26 11.56 6.69 -8.33
CA GLU A 26 10.96 7.80 -9.08
C GLU A 26 10.34 8.86 -8.14
N VAL A 27 9.66 8.41 -7.08
CA VAL A 27 9.09 9.31 -6.06
C VAL A 27 10.20 10.05 -5.31
N GLU A 28 11.24 9.35 -4.89
CA GLU A 28 12.40 9.96 -4.21
C GLU A 28 13.11 10.97 -5.11
N ASP A 29 13.35 10.63 -6.37
CA ASP A 29 13.95 11.53 -7.35
C ASP A 29 13.09 12.78 -7.57
N ALA A 30 11.77 12.62 -7.64
CA ALA A 30 10.84 13.72 -7.79
C ALA A 30 10.79 14.63 -6.56
N LEU A 31 10.93 14.08 -5.35
CA LEU A 31 11.03 14.85 -4.11
C LEU A 31 12.36 15.62 -4.05
N LEU A 32 13.47 14.94 -4.31
CA LEU A 32 14.80 15.56 -4.31
C LEU A 32 14.93 16.66 -5.35
N ALA A 33 14.36 16.48 -6.54
CA ALA A 33 14.34 17.52 -7.59
C ALA A 33 13.56 18.78 -7.15
N ARG A 34 12.68 18.65 -6.15
CA ARG A 34 11.96 19.78 -5.53
C ARG A 34 12.65 20.33 -4.27
N GLY A 35 13.85 19.83 -3.95
CA GLY A 35 14.58 20.20 -2.74
C GLY A 35 14.03 19.59 -1.46
N LEU A 36 13.18 18.56 -1.57
CA LEU A 36 12.53 17.91 -0.44
C LEU A 36 13.30 16.63 -0.06
N SER A 37 14.38 16.76 0.69
CA SER A 37 15.11 15.62 1.28
C SER A 37 14.54 15.17 2.64
N HIS A 38 13.68 16.02 3.23
CA HIS A 38 12.98 15.74 4.47
C HIS A 38 11.51 16.19 4.34
N VAL A 39 10.60 15.38 4.87
CA VAL A 39 9.15 15.67 4.87
C VAL A 39 8.56 15.42 6.25
N LYS A 40 7.43 16.04 6.55
CA LYS A 40 6.73 15.85 7.83
C LYS A 40 6.24 14.42 8.00
N CYS A 41 5.56 13.89 7.00
CA CYS A 41 4.99 12.56 7.07
C CYS A 41 5.06 11.84 5.71
N LEU A 42 5.42 10.56 5.76
CA LEU A 42 5.25 9.61 4.66
C LEU A 42 4.12 8.66 5.06
N PHE A 43 3.00 8.74 4.36
CA PHE A 43 1.86 7.85 4.55
C PHE A 43 1.66 6.98 3.32
N GLY A 44 1.38 5.70 3.53
CA GLY A 44 1.01 4.78 2.46
C GLY A 44 0.11 3.67 2.96
N CYS A 45 -0.93 3.35 2.19
CA CYS A 45 -1.84 2.24 2.47
C CYS A 45 -1.54 1.05 1.56
N SER A 46 -1.71 -0.16 2.08
CA SER A 46 -1.58 -1.40 1.30
C SER A 46 -0.20 -1.51 0.64
N MET A 47 -0.13 -1.60 -0.69
CA MET A 47 1.14 -1.54 -1.44
C MET A 47 1.90 -0.23 -1.17
N GLY A 48 1.19 0.90 -0.98
CA GLY A 48 1.79 2.16 -0.58
C GLY A 48 2.50 2.10 0.77
N GLY A 49 1.99 1.32 1.71
CA GLY A 49 2.67 1.05 2.98
C GLY A 49 3.99 0.29 2.79
N GLY A 50 4.02 -0.65 1.84
CA GLY A 50 5.27 -1.30 1.41
C GLY A 50 6.27 -0.32 0.78
N MET A 51 5.77 0.67 0.02
CA MET A 51 6.61 1.74 -0.52
C MET A 51 7.20 2.63 0.56
N VAL A 52 6.42 2.98 1.60
CA VAL A 52 6.94 3.71 2.78
C VAL A 52 8.03 2.89 3.48
N ALA A 53 7.84 1.58 3.67
CA ALA A 53 8.89 0.70 4.21
C ALA A 53 10.15 0.68 3.32
N ARG A 54 9.97 0.69 1.99
CA ARG A 54 11.11 0.76 1.05
C ARG A 54 11.82 2.11 1.14
N MET A 55 11.10 3.24 1.21
CA MET A 55 11.69 4.58 1.39
C MET A 55 12.46 4.68 2.72
N LEU A 56 11.94 4.08 3.80
CA LEU A 56 12.67 3.95 5.06
C LEU A 56 13.99 3.18 4.88
N SER A 57 14.00 2.16 4.03
CA SER A 57 15.18 1.34 3.73
C SER A 57 16.23 2.08 2.91
N THR A 58 15.83 2.88 1.91
CA THR A 58 16.75 3.64 1.04
C THR A 58 17.40 4.82 1.76
N LYS A 59 16.72 5.39 2.75
CA LYS A 59 17.17 6.57 3.52
C LYS A 59 17.44 7.83 2.68
N ARG A 60 16.94 7.88 1.43
CA ARG A 60 17.13 9.03 0.53
C ARG A 60 16.25 10.21 0.92
N ILE A 61 15.06 9.91 1.45
CA ILE A 61 14.12 10.88 1.99
C ILE A 61 13.89 10.52 3.46
N THR A 62 14.06 11.50 4.34
CA THR A 62 13.75 11.35 5.76
C THR A 62 12.38 11.95 6.08
N ALA A 63 11.76 11.51 7.18
CA ALA A 63 10.48 12.03 7.64
C ALA A 63 10.42 12.10 9.17
N ASP A 64 9.62 13.02 9.71
CA ASP A 64 9.31 13.03 11.15
C ASP A 64 8.40 11.85 11.52
N CYS A 65 7.59 11.37 10.55
CA CYS A 65 6.72 10.21 10.74
C CYS A 65 6.61 9.35 9.47
N TYR A 66 6.67 8.03 9.64
CA TYR A 66 6.46 7.03 8.59
C TYR A 66 5.24 6.19 9.00
N ILE A 67 4.18 6.21 8.21
CA ILE A 67 2.93 5.49 8.49
C ILE A 67 2.66 4.47 7.38
N MET A 68 2.59 3.21 7.76
CA MET A 68 2.27 2.07 6.89
C MET A 68 0.89 1.55 7.30
N ASP A 69 -0.16 1.91 6.57
CA ASP A 69 -1.55 1.52 6.86
C ASP A 69 -1.90 0.23 6.12
N GLY A 70 -2.06 -0.87 6.85
CA GLY A 70 -2.25 -2.20 6.28
C GLY A 70 -1.14 -2.57 5.28
N GLY A 71 0.06 -2.01 5.48
CA GLY A 71 1.17 -2.09 4.52
C GLY A 71 1.62 -3.52 4.25
N MET A 72 1.73 -3.88 2.98
CA MET A 72 2.22 -5.18 2.55
C MET A 72 3.72 -5.29 2.78
N THR A 73 4.15 -6.40 3.39
CA THR A 73 5.56 -6.70 3.66
C THR A 73 6.11 -7.79 2.74
N PRO A 74 7.43 -7.86 2.52
CA PRO A 74 8.01 -8.93 1.72
C PRO A 74 7.72 -10.32 2.30
N TYR A 75 7.39 -11.27 1.43
CA TYR A 75 7.30 -12.66 1.84
C TYR A 75 8.67 -13.27 2.18
N GLU A 76 8.74 -13.92 3.33
CA GLU A 76 9.89 -14.76 3.72
C GLU A 76 9.70 -16.22 3.23
N LEU A 77 9.44 -16.38 1.94
CA LEU A 77 9.17 -17.66 1.30
C LEU A 77 10.11 -17.90 0.12
N PRO A 78 10.32 -19.17 -0.27
CA PRO A 78 11.05 -19.46 -1.51
C PRO A 78 10.38 -18.78 -2.72
N LYS A 79 11.19 -18.26 -3.65
CA LYS A 79 10.71 -17.54 -4.84
C LYS A 79 9.65 -18.29 -5.65
N ILE A 80 9.75 -19.61 -5.71
CA ILE A 80 8.77 -20.43 -6.42
C ILE A 80 7.39 -20.36 -5.73
N ALA A 81 7.34 -20.34 -4.41
CA ALA A 81 6.08 -20.22 -3.67
C ALA A 81 5.47 -18.82 -3.87
N THR A 82 6.29 -17.76 -3.80
CA THR A 82 5.81 -16.39 -4.02
C THR A 82 5.34 -16.16 -5.45
N TYR A 83 5.93 -16.86 -6.43
CA TYR A 83 5.48 -16.84 -7.82
C TYR A 83 4.07 -17.43 -7.98
N PHE A 84 3.79 -18.57 -7.34
CA PHE A 84 2.45 -19.18 -7.38
C PHE A 84 1.41 -18.33 -6.63
N ILE A 85 1.79 -17.67 -5.53
CA ILE A 85 0.92 -16.70 -4.84
C ILE A 85 0.60 -15.53 -5.80
N GLY A 86 1.60 -14.99 -6.49
CA GLY A 86 1.40 -13.95 -7.49
C GLY A 86 0.48 -14.35 -8.64
N ILE A 87 0.56 -15.61 -9.11
CA ILE A 87 -0.38 -16.14 -10.12
C ILE A 87 -1.80 -16.17 -9.55
N ARG A 88 -1.99 -16.66 -8.33
CA ARG A 88 -3.30 -16.69 -7.66
C ARG A 88 -3.90 -15.28 -7.60
N ASP A 89 -3.12 -14.32 -7.11
CA ASP A 89 -3.57 -12.95 -6.91
C ASP A 89 -3.89 -12.28 -8.26
N TYR A 90 -3.05 -12.49 -9.27
CA TYR A 90 -3.33 -12.04 -10.63
C TYR A 90 -4.65 -12.60 -11.17
N LEU A 91 -4.90 -13.90 -10.99
CA LEU A 91 -6.12 -14.54 -11.48
C LEU A 91 -7.36 -14.02 -10.73
N MET A 92 -7.25 -13.76 -9.42
CA MET A 92 -8.34 -13.17 -8.64
C MET A 92 -8.71 -11.77 -9.18
N ILE A 93 -7.72 -10.91 -9.42
CA ILE A 93 -7.95 -9.56 -9.93
C ILE A 93 -8.42 -9.59 -11.39
N ALA A 94 -7.85 -10.47 -12.21
CA ALA A 94 -8.31 -10.66 -13.59
C ALA A 94 -9.78 -11.14 -13.65
N ALA A 95 -10.19 -11.98 -12.70
CA ALA A 95 -11.59 -12.38 -12.55
C ALA A 95 -12.46 -11.20 -12.12
N ALA A 96 -12.00 -10.37 -11.17
CA ALA A 96 -12.73 -9.18 -10.71
C ALA A 96 -13.01 -8.19 -11.85
N LYS A 97 -12.10 -8.04 -12.81
CA LYS A 97 -12.32 -7.21 -14.03
C LYS A 97 -13.50 -7.64 -14.89
N VAL A 98 -13.90 -8.90 -14.85
CA VAL A 98 -15.05 -9.44 -15.63
C VAL A 98 -16.30 -9.62 -14.77
N MET A 99 -16.20 -9.33 -13.47
CA MET A 99 -17.34 -9.32 -12.57
C MET A 99 -18.22 -8.11 -12.87
N GLY A 100 -19.54 -8.29 -12.79
CA GLY A 100 -20.46 -7.15 -12.78
C GLY A 100 -20.39 -6.37 -11.47
N VAL A 101 -20.75 -5.08 -11.52
CA VAL A 101 -20.74 -4.16 -10.37
C VAL A 101 -21.40 -4.75 -9.13
N LYS A 102 -22.54 -5.42 -9.28
CA LYS A 102 -23.24 -6.04 -8.13
C LYS A 102 -22.39 -7.09 -7.44
N ALA A 103 -21.73 -7.96 -8.20
CA ALA A 103 -20.88 -9.00 -7.63
C ALA A 103 -19.62 -8.42 -6.98
N LEU A 104 -19.05 -7.36 -7.55
CA LEU A 104 -17.92 -6.66 -6.94
C LEU A 104 -18.32 -5.99 -5.62
N ARG A 105 -19.48 -5.32 -5.58
CA ARG A 105 -20.02 -4.70 -4.38
C ARG A 105 -20.23 -5.69 -3.23
N GLU A 106 -20.71 -6.90 -3.52
CA GLU A 106 -20.84 -7.96 -2.51
C GLU A 106 -19.49 -8.37 -1.89
N VAL A 107 -18.42 -8.35 -2.70
CA VAL A 107 -17.05 -8.61 -2.22
C VAL A 107 -16.51 -7.44 -1.40
N MET A 108 -16.90 -6.19 -1.74
CA MET A 108 -16.47 -4.96 -1.05
C MET A 108 -17.20 -4.68 0.26
N ASN A 109 -18.12 -5.49 0.68
CA ASN A 109 -19.07 -5.26 1.78
C ASN A 109 -20.14 -4.20 1.43
N PRO A 110 -21.34 -4.63 0.97
CA PRO A 110 -22.41 -3.76 0.50
C PRO A 110 -23.00 -2.83 1.57
N ASP A 111 -22.77 -3.13 2.87
CA ASP A 111 -23.21 -2.25 3.97
C ASP A 111 -22.31 -1.03 4.15
N LYS A 112 -21.07 -1.09 3.66
CA LYS A 112 -20.08 -0.03 3.77
C LYS A 112 -19.85 0.75 2.48
N PHE A 113 -19.98 0.09 1.34
CA PHE A 113 -19.69 0.67 0.01
C PHE A 113 -20.92 0.74 -0.86
N SER A 114 -21.08 1.86 -1.53
CA SER A 114 -22.16 2.10 -2.46
C SER A 114 -21.95 1.37 -3.80
N GLU A 115 -22.96 1.39 -4.67
CA GLU A 115 -22.81 0.92 -6.05
C GLU A 115 -21.88 1.86 -6.86
N GLU A 116 -21.84 3.15 -6.52
CA GLU A 116 -20.93 4.14 -7.12
C GLU A 116 -19.47 3.82 -6.80
N ASP A 117 -19.16 3.46 -5.54
CA ASP A 117 -17.83 3.02 -5.14
C ASP A 117 -17.39 1.77 -5.91
N ALA A 118 -18.30 0.81 -6.08
CA ALA A 118 -18.02 -0.42 -6.83
C ALA A 118 -17.83 -0.14 -8.34
N ASN A 119 -18.58 0.80 -8.92
CA ASN A 119 -18.37 1.26 -10.30
C ASN A 119 -16.99 1.91 -10.45
N TYR A 120 -16.64 2.84 -9.57
CA TYR A 120 -15.32 3.48 -9.58
C TYR A 120 -14.19 2.46 -9.48
N MET A 121 -14.29 1.51 -8.55
CA MET A 121 -13.30 0.42 -8.42
C MET A 121 -13.20 -0.41 -9.70
N LEU A 122 -14.31 -0.71 -10.35
CA LEU A 122 -14.34 -1.49 -11.58
C LEU A 122 -13.68 -0.71 -12.73
N ASP A 123 -13.92 0.60 -12.83
CA ASP A 123 -13.30 1.47 -13.83
C ASP A 123 -11.78 1.55 -13.61
N CYS A 124 -11.32 1.70 -12.37
CA CYS A 124 -9.90 1.60 -12.02
C CYS A 124 -9.30 0.26 -12.44
N LEU A 125 -9.97 -0.86 -12.16
CA LEU A 125 -9.51 -2.18 -12.59
C LEU A 125 -9.48 -2.31 -14.12
N HIS A 126 -10.44 -1.74 -14.83
CA HIS A 126 -10.49 -1.77 -16.30
C HIS A 126 -9.37 -0.94 -16.93
N SER A 127 -8.98 0.18 -16.32
CA SER A 127 -7.88 1.02 -16.82
C SER A 127 -6.51 0.32 -16.73
N MET A 128 -6.34 -0.58 -15.75
CA MET A 128 -5.09 -1.29 -15.55
C MET A 128 -4.80 -2.29 -16.67
N SER A 129 -3.60 -2.23 -17.27
CA SER A 129 -3.13 -3.26 -18.18
C SER A 129 -2.92 -4.60 -17.46
N ARG A 130 -2.96 -5.73 -18.20
CA ARG A 130 -2.62 -7.05 -17.63
C ARG A 130 -1.21 -7.08 -17.03
N LYS A 131 -0.30 -6.33 -17.61
CA LYS A 131 1.09 -6.22 -17.18
C LYS A 131 1.18 -5.42 -15.87
N THR A 132 0.43 -4.33 -15.76
CA THR A 132 0.31 -3.55 -14.52
C THR A 132 -0.26 -4.41 -13.40
N ILE A 133 -1.37 -5.13 -13.62
CA ILE A 133 -1.96 -6.02 -12.61
C ILE A 133 -0.93 -7.05 -12.12
N TRP A 134 -0.28 -7.77 -13.03
CA TRP A 134 0.74 -8.75 -12.65
C TRP A 134 1.86 -8.12 -11.81
N ARG A 135 2.41 -7.00 -12.27
CA ARG A 135 3.54 -6.34 -11.61
C ARG A 135 3.19 -5.74 -10.25
N CYS A 136 2.02 -5.11 -10.13
CA CYS A 136 1.52 -4.59 -8.85
C CYS A 136 1.42 -5.71 -7.81
N PHE A 137 0.65 -6.76 -8.11
CA PHE A 137 0.35 -7.80 -7.12
C PHE A 137 1.55 -8.69 -6.84
N TYR A 138 2.40 -8.96 -7.83
CA TYR A 138 3.65 -9.69 -7.59
C TYR A 138 4.64 -8.84 -6.77
N SER A 139 4.83 -7.57 -7.13
CA SER A 139 5.82 -6.70 -6.48
C SER A 139 5.44 -6.31 -5.05
N ALA A 140 4.14 -6.21 -4.75
CA ALA A 140 3.65 -5.75 -3.45
C ALA A 140 4.19 -6.55 -2.25
N ASN A 141 4.47 -7.86 -2.43
CA ASN A 141 5.05 -8.72 -1.40
C ASN A 141 6.40 -9.34 -1.80
N ASN A 142 7.03 -8.86 -2.89
CA ASN A 142 8.32 -9.38 -3.37
C ASN A 142 9.39 -8.29 -3.52
N TYR A 143 9.12 -7.08 -3.03
CA TYR A 143 10.13 -6.01 -3.00
C TYR A 143 11.22 -6.29 -1.95
N LYS A 144 12.34 -5.58 -2.07
CA LYS A 144 13.49 -5.78 -1.18
C LYS A 144 13.58 -4.67 -0.14
N LEU A 145 13.92 -5.06 1.08
CA LEU A 145 14.39 -4.18 2.13
C LEU A 145 15.85 -4.51 2.45
N ASP A 146 16.66 -3.49 2.66
CA ASP A 146 18.07 -3.65 3.03
C ASP A 146 18.14 -3.87 4.54
N LEU A 147 17.98 -5.12 4.95
CA LEU A 147 17.94 -5.54 6.36
C LEU A 147 19.35 -5.78 6.94
N PRO A 148 19.57 -5.50 8.22
CA PRO A 148 18.64 -4.95 9.20
C PRO A 148 18.38 -3.46 8.99
N LEU A 149 17.16 -3.02 9.22
CA LEU A 149 16.82 -1.60 9.17
C LEU A 149 17.26 -0.91 10.46
N GLU A 150 17.93 0.22 10.34
CA GLU A 150 18.23 1.08 11.46
C GLU A 150 17.01 1.92 11.84
N LYS A 151 16.84 2.16 13.14
CA LYS A 151 15.80 3.05 13.63
C LYS A 151 16.04 4.48 13.12
N PRO A 152 15.09 5.11 12.41
CA PRO A 152 15.20 6.51 12.00
C PRO A 152 15.02 7.43 13.22
N GLU A 153 15.31 8.72 13.06
CA GLU A 153 14.98 9.74 14.06
C GLU A 153 13.45 9.92 14.18
N GLY A 154 12.75 9.84 13.05
CA GLY A 154 11.30 9.94 12.99
C GLY A 154 10.57 8.72 13.55
N ARG A 155 9.30 8.90 13.89
CA ARG A 155 8.42 7.81 14.34
C ARG A 155 8.10 6.87 13.19
N VAL A 156 8.06 5.58 13.47
CA VAL A 156 7.62 4.56 12.50
C VAL A 156 6.39 3.88 13.06
N ILE A 157 5.31 3.89 12.31
CA ILE A 157 4.02 3.39 12.75
C ILE A 157 3.47 2.41 11.70
N TYR A 158 3.04 1.26 12.15
CA TYR A 158 2.29 0.31 11.36
C TYR A 158 0.84 0.31 11.85
N TRP A 159 -0.06 0.88 11.05
CA TRP A 159 -1.50 0.86 11.30
C TRP A 159 -2.14 -0.36 10.67
N TYR A 160 -3.21 -0.83 11.25
CA TYR A 160 -4.10 -1.84 10.67
C TYR A 160 -5.49 -1.73 11.29
N GLY A 161 -6.51 -2.10 10.53
CA GLY A 161 -7.87 -2.17 11.04
C GLY A 161 -8.10 -3.45 11.86
N SER A 162 -8.97 -3.38 12.87
CA SER A 162 -9.31 -4.54 13.69
C SER A 162 -9.97 -5.66 12.86
N GLU A 163 -10.73 -5.29 11.82
CA GLU A 163 -11.42 -6.25 10.94
C GLU A 163 -10.45 -6.95 9.96
N GLU A 164 -9.33 -6.31 9.56
CA GLU A 164 -8.30 -6.92 8.71
C GLU A 164 -7.16 -7.61 9.47
N LYS A 165 -7.14 -7.55 10.77
CA LYS A 165 -6.05 -8.04 11.64
C LYS A 165 -5.59 -9.47 11.32
N LYS A 166 -6.52 -10.36 10.99
CA LYS A 166 -6.21 -11.74 10.61
C LYS A 166 -5.47 -11.82 9.29
N ASP A 167 -5.89 -11.01 8.33
CA ASP A 167 -5.29 -10.96 6.99
C ASP A 167 -3.91 -10.33 7.03
N ARG A 168 -3.72 -9.35 7.93
CA ARG A 168 -2.43 -8.69 8.17
C ARG A 168 -1.51 -9.44 9.16
N ALA A 169 -1.89 -10.61 9.64
CA ALA A 169 -1.12 -11.35 10.64
C ALA A 169 0.32 -11.66 10.19
N TRP A 170 0.55 -11.89 8.90
CA TRP A 170 1.88 -12.05 8.33
C TRP A 170 2.68 -10.75 8.43
N ASP A 171 2.10 -9.65 7.96
CA ASP A 171 2.73 -8.34 7.93
C ASP A 171 3.08 -7.86 9.36
N ILE A 172 2.14 -8.01 10.30
CA ILE A 172 2.37 -7.68 11.71
C ILE A 172 3.54 -8.48 12.30
N ARG A 173 3.67 -9.77 11.97
CA ARG A 173 4.83 -10.58 12.40
C ARG A 173 6.12 -10.11 11.78
N TYR A 174 6.09 -9.78 10.47
CA TYR A 174 7.24 -9.25 9.75
C TYR A 174 7.71 -7.93 10.36
N ILE A 175 6.81 -6.99 10.62
CA ILE A 175 7.12 -5.70 11.26
C ILE A 175 7.73 -5.92 12.65
N ARG A 176 7.13 -6.76 13.49
CA ARG A 176 7.70 -7.07 14.82
C ARG A 176 9.12 -7.64 14.75
N LYS A 177 9.41 -8.44 13.73
CA LYS A 177 10.71 -9.10 13.56
C LYS A 177 11.78 -8.16 13.00
N HIS A 178 11.44 -7.38 11.98
CA HIS A 178 12.42 -6.62 11.20
C HIS A 178 12.43 -5.11 11.51
N LEU A 179 11.32 -4.57 12.04
CA LEU A 179 11.18 -3.18 12.46
C LEU A 179 10.72 -3.13 13.93
N PRO A 180 11.51 -3.68 14.89
CA PRO A 180 11.09 -3.77 16.29
C PRO A 180 10.89 -2.40 16.96
N PHE A 181 11.34 -1.32 16.33
CA PHE A 181 11.13 0.06 16.74
C PHE A 181 9.80 0.65 16.23
N ALA A 182 9.09 -0.06 15.35
CA ALA A 182 7.80 0.42 14.82
C ALA A 182 6.68 0.24 15.86
N GLU A 183 5.87 1.26 16.02
CA GLU A 183 4.66 1.25 16.83
C GLU A 183 3.55 0.52 16.06
N LEU A 184 2.93 -0.48 16.67
CA LEU A 184 1.78 -1.16 16.10
C LEU A 184 0.50 -0.49 16.62
N MET A 185 -0.36 -0.02 15.72
CA MET A 185 -1.60 0.68 16.08
C MET A 185 -2.80 0.03 15.40
N GLU A 186 -3.70 -0.49 16.21
CA GLU A 186 -4.98 -1.05 15.77
C GLU A 186 -6.04 0.04 15.73
N ASN A 187 -6.69 0.19 14.56
CA ASN A 187 -7.82 1.09 14.36
C ASN A 187 -9.11 0.27 14.49
N GLU A 188 -9.87 0.52 15.56
CA GLU A 188 -11.05 -0.25 15.89
C GLU A 188 -12.19 -0.01 14.90
N GLY A 189 -12.88 -1.10 14.49
CA GLY A 189 -14.09 -1.06 13.68
C GLY A 189 -13.86 -0.73 12.20
N VAL A 190 -12.62 -0.85 11.71
CA VAL A 190 -12.31 -0.60 10.29
C VAL A 190 -11.62 -1.80 9.66
N GLY A 191 -11.87 -1.98 8.37
CA GLY A 191 -11.20 -2.94 7.51
C GLY A 191 -10.06 -2.31 6.72
N HIS A 192 -9.61 -3.03 5.68
CA HIS A 192 -8.50 -2.60 4.82
C HIS A 192 -8.82 -1.32 4.07
N ALA A 193 -7.97 -0.33 4.17
CA ALA A 193 -8.12 1.00 3.55
C ALA A 193 -9.35 1.81 4.01
N GLU A 194 -10.20 1.29 4.88
CA GLU A 194 -11.45 1.94 5.26
C GLU A 194 -11.22 3.21 6.11
N PHE A 195 -10.11 3.29 6.85
CA PHE A 195 -9.91 4.39 7.78
C PHE A 195 -9.85 5.75 7.07
N PHE A 196 -9.14 5.86 5.97
CA PHE A 196 -9.06 7.12 5.22
C PHE A 196 -10.17 7.28 4.18
N THR A 197 -10.79 6.18 3.71
CA THR A 197 -11.84 6.25 2.70
C THR A 197 -13.22 6.50 3.29
N LEU A 198 -13.56 5.83 4.40
CA LEU A 198 -14.89 5.94 5.02
C LEU A 198 -14.93 6.91 6.20
N TYR A 199 -13.79 7.23 6.81
CA TYR A 199 -13.70 8.10 7.98
C TYR A 199 -12.68 9.24 7.80
N PRO A 200 -12.78 10.06 6.71
CA PRO A 200 -11.75 11.03 6.34
C PRO A 200 -11.51 12.10 7.40
N GLU A 201 -12.53 12.47 8.16
CA GLU A 201 -12.41 13.45 9.25
C GLU A 201 -11.56 12.88 10.39
N ARG A 202 -11.90 11.69 10.89
CA ARG A 202 -11.13 11.00 11.94
C ARG A 202 -9.69 10.69 11.48
N PHE A 203 -9.52 10.34 10.21
CA PHE A 203 -8.22 10.13 9.62
C PHE A 203 -7.40 11.42 9.63
N THR A 204 -8.00 12.54 9.20
CA THR A 204 -7.33 13.84 9.15
C THR A 204 -6.95 14.31 10.55
N GLU A 205 -7.85 14.23 11.54
CA GLU A 205 -7.54 14.54 12.94
C GLU A 205 -6.33 13.74 13.43
N LYS A 206 -6.35 12.43 13.20
CA LYS A 206 -5.25 11.55 13.60
C LYS A 206 -3.93 11.86 12.88
N MET A 207 -3.98 12.26 11.62
CA MET A 207 -2.80 12.69 10.86
C MET A 207 -2.20 13.99 11.37
N MET A 208 -3.03 14.90 11.90
CA MET A 208 -2.56 16.17 12.50
C MET A 208 -1.74 15.93 13.77
N ASP A 209 -1.92 14.79 14.48
CA ASP A 209 -1.09 14.42 15.63
C ASP A 209 0.36 14.11 15.25
N TYR A 210 0.63 13.91 13.96
CA TYR A 210 1.95 13.55 13.40
C TYR A 210 2.55 14.62 12.48
N ALA A 211 1.86 15.76 12.28
CA ALA A 211 2.26 16.81 11.34
C ALA A 211 3.18 17.89 11.96
#